data_8245a9023805718fe37659fe238fb769
#
_entry.id   8245a9023805718fe37659fe238fb769
#
_cell.length_a   1.000
_cell.length_b   1.000
_cell.length_c   1.000
_cell.angle_alpha   90.00
_cell.angle_beta   90.00
_cell.angle_gamma   90.00
#
_symmetry.space_group_name_H-M   'P 1'
#
loop_
_entity.id
_entity.type
_entity.pdbx_description
1 polymer ?
#
loop_
_entity_poly.entity_id
_entity_poly.type
_entity_poly.pdbx_seq_one_letter_code
_entity_poly.pdbx_strand_id
1 'polypeptide(L)'
;MLISALAQAETWVITDRGHPVTAPAGTRIILVDEQRRIEEQLSHELPADPRQAATSIQRYLATPAGKQLQKDLASAQQGVTDAWSLGIKKIPAVVVDRSYVVYGEPDVAKAVGLIDRARSMQR
;
A
#
# COMPACT_ATOMS: atom_id res chain seq x y z
N MET A 1 -10.35 25.74 16.70
CA MET A 1 -9.81 25.05 16.52
C MET A 1 -9.58 23.67 16.13
N LEU A 2 -9.97 22.78 16.77
CA LEU A 2 -9.79 21.36 16.53
C LEU A 2 -10.35 20.85 15.23
N ILE A 3 -11.23 21.58 14.68
CA ILE A 3 -11.97 21.20 13.50
C ILE A 3 -11.10 21.02 12.26
N SER A 4 -10.04 21.80 12.13
CA SER A 4 -9.19 21.71 10.94
C SER A 4 -8.48 20.37 10.83
N ALA A 5 -8.08 19.78 11.95
CA ALA A 5 -7.47 18.47 11.93
C ALA A 5 -8.46 17.38 11.51
N LEU A 6 -9.72 17.53 11.87
CA LEU A 6 -10.77 16.57 11.53
C LEU A 6 -11.25 16.72 10.10
N ALA A 7 -10.98 17.85 9.48
CA ALA A 7 -11.44 18.12 8.12
C ALA A 7 -10.47 17.59 7.06
N GLN A 8 -9.30 17.11 7.44
CA GLN A 8 -8.33 16.60 6.48
C GLN A 8 -8.83 15.29 5.88
N ALA A 9 -8.89 15.25 4.57
CA ALA A 9 -9.31 14.06 3.85
C ALA A 9 -8.26 12.96 3.97
N GLU A 10 -8.71 11.75 4.23
CA GLU A 10 -7.85 10.58 4.19
C GLU A 10 -7.53 10.25 2.73
N THR A 11 -6.27 10.26 2.36
CA THR A 11 -5.82 10.00 0.99
C THR A 11 -5.01 8.71 0.95
N TRP A 12 -5.42 7.81 0.09
CA TRP A 12 -4.70 6.57 -0.20
C TRP A 12 -4.31 6.55 -1.66
N VAL A 13 -3.16 5.97 -1.99
CA VAL A 13 -2.82 5.63 -3.37
C VAL A 13 -2.50 4.15 -3.43
N ILE A 14 -3.14 3.47 -4.37
CA ILE A 14 -2.96 2.04 -4.60
C ILE A 14 -2.21 1.88 -5.93
N THR A 15 -1.05 1.25 -5.90
CA THR A 15 -0.20 1.10 -7.07
C THR A 15 0.75 -0.09 -6.90
N ASP A 16 1.75 -0.21 -7.76
CA ASP A 16 2.83 -1.18 -7.62
C ASP A 16 4.15 -0.51 -7.98
N ARG A 17 5.24 -1.26 -7.93
CA ARG A 17 6.57 -0.71 -8.21
C ARG A 17 6.77 -0.38 -9.67
N GLY A 18 6.02 -1.00 -10.56
CA GLY A 18 6.04 -0.71 -11.98
C GLY A 18 5.29 0.57 -12.36
N HIS A 19 4.54 1.14 -11.41
CA HIS A 19 3.76 2.36 -11.62
C HIS A 19 4.07 3.35 -10.49
N PRO A 20 5.25 4.01 -10.56
CA PRO A 20 5.64 4.94 -9.50
C PRO A 20 4.72 6.15 -9.44
N VAL A 21 4.53 6.64 -8.23
CA VAL A 21 3.66 7.80 -7.97
C VAL A 21 4.41 8.84 -7.15
N THR A 22 3.97 10.09 -7.28
CA THR A 22 4.44 11.19 -6.45
C THR A 22 3.32 11.55 -5.48
N ALA A 23 3.59 11.46 -4.18
CA ALA A 23 2.55 11.66 -3.16
C ALA A 23 3.02 12.62 -2.07
N PRO A 24 2.13 13.53 -1.61
CA PRO A 24 2.42 14.36 -0.46
C PRO A 24 2.61 13.53 0.81
N ALA A 25 3.30 14.12 1.79
CA ALA A 25 3.42 13.51 3.10
C ALA A 25 2.03 13.26 3.69
N GLY A 26 1.86 12.16 4.41
CA GLY A 26 0.58 11.79 4.99
C GLY A 26 -0.30 10.93 4.08
N THR A 27 0.08 10.74 2.82
CA THR A 27 -0.62 9.81 1.94
C THR A 27 -0.29 8.37 2.32
N ARG A 28 -1.31 7.53 2.45
CA ARG A 28 -1.09 6.10 2.62
C ARG A 28 -0.81 5.47 1.27
N ILE A 29 0.34 4.84 1.12
CA ILE A 29 0.71 4.17 -0.12
C ILE A 29 0.54 2.67 0.06
N ILE A 30 -0.28 2.06 -0.78
CA ILE A 30 -0.53 0.62 -0.78
C ILE A 30 0.10 0.05 -2.04
N LEU A 31 1.12 -0.80 -1.87
CA LEU A 31 1.79 -1.47 -2.98
C LEU A 31 1.24 -2.89 -3.08
N VAL A 32 0.51 -3.15 -4.15
CA VAL A 32 -0.19 -4.44 -4.32
C VAL A 32 0.76 -5.60 -4.63
N ASP A 33 2.01 -5.30 -5.01
CA ASP A 33 3.02 -6.31 -5.28
C ASP A 33 4.02 -6.52 -4.13
N GLU A 34 3.83 -5.84 -3.00
CA GLU A 34 4.78 -5.88 -1.90
C GLU A 34 4.91 -7.26 -1.27
N GLN A 35 3.80 -7.95 -1.05
CA GLN A 35 3.82 -9.28 -0.47
C GLN A 35 4.64 -10.24 -1.34
N ARG A 36 4.38 -10.25 -2.63
CA ARG A 36 5.11 -11.12 -3.56
C ARG A 36 6.60 -10.78 -3.59
N ARG A 37 6.93 -9.50 -3.58
CA ARG A 37 8.32 -9.06 -3.58
C ARG A 37 9.07 -9.56 -2.33
N ILE A 38 8.42 -9.47 -1.17
CA ILE A 38 9.00 -9.95 0.09
C ILE A 38 9.20 -11.46 0.04
N GLU A 39 8.20 -12.19 -0.46
CA GLU A 39 8.27 -13.64 -0.57
C GLU A 39 9.38 -14.08 -1.53
N GLU A 40 9.52 -13.42 -2.67
CA GLU A 40 10.58 -13.70 -3.64
C GLU A 40 11.96 -13.45 -3.04
N GLN A 41 12.13 -12.34 -2.35
CA GLN A 41 13.39 -12.02 -1.69
C GLN A 41 13.77 -13.07 -0.66
N LEU A 42 12.81 -13.49 0.16
CA LEU A 42 13.03 -14.53 1.16
C LEU A 42 13.42 -15.85 0.50
N SER A 43 12.74 -16.22 -0.58
CA SER A 43 13.02 -17.47 -1.31
C SER A 43 14.43 -17.50 -1.88
N HIS A 44 14.95 -16.37 -2.35
CA HIS A 44 16.31 -16.30 -2.87
C HIS A 44 17.36 -16.56 -1.81
N GLU A 45 17.08 -16.29 -0.56
CA GLU A 45 18.02 -16.47 0.53
C GLU A 45 17.95 -17.85 1.18
N LEU A 46 16.97 -18.66 0.77
CA LEU A 46 16.75 -19.98 1.37
C LEU A 46 17.55 -21.08 0.66
N PRO A 47 18.04 -22.10 1.43
CA PRO A 47 18.62 -23.30 0.82
C PRO A 47 17.61 -24.03 -0.06
N ALA A 48 18.13 -24.74 -1.07
CA ALA A 48 17.29 -25.54 -1.96
C ALA A 48 16.65 -26.76 -1.27
N ASP A 49 17.34 -27.30 -0.25
CA ASP A 49 16.81 -28.44 0.50
C ASP A 49 15.65 -28.00 1.39
N PRO A 50 14.44 -28.59 1.25
CA PRO A 50 13.27 -28.18 2.03
C PRO A 50 13.46 -28.25 3.55
N ARG A 51 14.23 -29.23 4.04
CA ARG A 51 14.47 -29.35 5.48
C ARG A 51 15.37 -28.23 5.99
N GLN A 52 16.43 -27.91 5.26
CA GLN A 52 17.33 -26.81 5.58
C GLN A 52 16.61 -25.48 5.45
N ALA A 53 15.76 -25.33 4.43
CA ALA A 53 14.98 -24.13 4.24
C ALA A 53 14.04 -23.88 5.43
N ALA A 54 13.33 -24.91 5.90
CA ALA A 54 12.45 -24.80 7.05
C ALA A 54 13.19 -24.36 8.32
N THR A 55 14.35 -24.96 8.58
CA THR A 55 15.16 -24.59 9.73
C THR A 55 15.67 -23.15 9.62
N SER A 56 16.11 -22.77 8.43
CA SER A 56 16.59 -21.40 8.18
C SER A 56 15.50 -20.37 8.37
N ILE A 57 14.29 -20.64 7.92
CA ILE A 57 13.13 -19.75 8.13
C ILE A 57 12.88 -19.59 9.63
N GLN A 58 12.80 -20.69 10.38
CA GLN A 58 12.54 -20.63 11.81
C GLN A 58 13.59 -19.79 12.55
N ARG A 59 14.86 -19.96 12.23
CA ARG A 59 15.92 -19.16 12.81
C ARG A 59 15.79 -17.69 12.45
N TYR A 60 15.52 -17.42 11.19
CA TYR A 60 15.39 -16.04 10.71
C TYR A 60 14.22 -15.31 11.38
N LEU A 61 13.08 -15.99 11.52
CA LEU A 61 11.87 -15.39 12.11
C LEU A 61 12.06 -15.07 13.59
N ALA A 62 13.01 -15.72 14.27
CA ALA A 62 13.34 -15.41 15.65
C ALA A 62 14.23 -14.18 15.81
N THR A 63 14.85 -13.69 14.73
CA THR A 63 15.70 -12.51 14.76
C THR A 63 14.85 -11.22 14.71
N PRO A 64 15.40 -10.06 15.15
CA PRO A 64 14.71 -8.79 14.98
C PRO A 64 14.34 -8.48 13.53
N ALA A 65 15.23 -8.80 12.57
CA ALA A 65 14.94 -8.61 11.15
C ALA A 65 13.78 -9.49 10.69
N GLY A 66 13.72 -10.74 11.16
CA GLY A 66 12.62 -11.64 10.84
C GLY A 66 11.30 -11.19 11.42
N LYS A 67 11.32 -10.64 12.62
CA LYS A 67 10.10 -10.07 13.23
C LYS A 67 9.59 -8.85 12.47
N GLN A 68 10.52 -8.02 12.00
CA GLN A 68 10.15 -6.88 11.16
C GLN A 68 9.56 -7.34 9.82
N LEU A 69 10.12 -8.38 9.23
CA LEU A 69 9.59 -8.96 8.00
C LEU A 69 8.15 -9.45 8.18
N GLN A 70 7.85 -10.09 9.32
CA GLN A 70 6.48 -10.54 9.62
C GLN A 70 5.51 -9.35 9.69
N LYS A 71 5.94 -8.24 10.29
CA LYS A 71 5.13 -7.03 10.34
C LYS A 71 4.92 -6.44 8.95
N ASP A 72 5.96 -6.42 8.14
CA ASP A 72 5.89 -5.89 6.78
C ASP A 72 4.94 -6.73 5.92
N LEU A 73 4.99 -8.05 6.06
CA LEU A 73 4.05 -8.95 5.38
C LEU A 73 2.62 -8.70 5.81
N ALA A 74 2.37 -8.58 7.11
CA ALA A 74 1.04 -8.32 7.62
C ALA A 74 0.49 -6.99 7.11
N SER A 75 1.33 -5.96 7.07
CA SER A 75 0.96 -4.64 6.52
C SER A 75 0.65 -4.74 5.03
N ALA A 76 1.46 -5.49 4.27
CA ALA A 76 1.24 -5.66 2.84
C ALA A 76 -0.08 -6.38 2.57
N GLN A 77 -0.39 -7.41 3.33
CA GLN A 77 -1.66 -8.14 3.21
C GLN A 77 -2.85 -7.27 3.58
N GLN A 78 -2.72 -6.48 4.65
CA GLN A 78 -3.78 -5.56 5.05
C GLN A 78 -4.03 -4.49 3.99
N GLY A 79 -2.96 -3.97 3.38
CA GLY A 79 -3.09 -2.98 2.30
C GLY A 79 -3.88 -3.53 1.12
N VAL A 80 -3.56 -4.74 0.67
CA VAL A 80 -4.30 -5.37 -0.43
C VAL A 80 -5.76 -5.59 -0.06
N THR A 81 -6.02 -6.07 1.15
CA THR A 81 -7.39 -6.27 1.64
C THR A 81 -8.17 -4.96 1.65
N ASP A 82 -7.55 -3.88 2.13
CA ASP A 82 -8.19 -2.57 2.16
C ASP A 82 -8.49 -2.06 0.75
N ALA A 83 -7.56 -2.21 -0.18
CA ALA A 83 -7.76 -1.81 -1.57
C ALA A 83 -8.90 -2.59 -2.22
N TRP A 84 -8.94 -3.91 -2.00
CA TRP A 84 -10.01 -4.75 -2.56
C TRP A 84 -11.37 -4.40 -1.97
N SER A 85 -11.42 -4.04 -0.68
CA SER A 85 -12.68 -3.65 -0.04
C SER A 85 -13.29 -2.40 -0.65
N LEU A 86 -12.48 -1.56 -1.30
CA LEU A 86 -12.93 -0.36 -1.98
C LEU A 86 -13.32 -0.61 -3.44
N GLY A 87 -13.17 -1.84 -3.92
CA GLY A 87 -13.51 -2.17 -5.31
C GLY A 87 -12.54 -1.62 -6.34
N ILE A 88 -11.29 -1.40 -5.97
CA ILE A 88 -10.28 -0.85 -6.89
C ILE A 88 -9.99 -1.87 -8.00
N LYS A 89 -10.08 -1.43 -9.25
CA LYS A 89 -9.94 -2.31 -10.42
C LYS A 89 -8.71 -2.01 -11.27
N LYS A 90 -8.11 -0.85 -11.11
CA LYS A 90 -6.94 -0.43 -11.91
C LYS A 90 -5.95 0.31 -11.03
N ILE A 91 -4.70 0.34 -11.43
CA ILE A 91 -3.65 1.08 -10.75
C ILE A 91 -2.92 1.97 -11.76
N PRO A 92 -2.35 3.10 -11.33
CA PRO A 92 -2.52 3.67 -9.99
C PRO A 92 -3.94 4.17 -9.74
N ALA A 93 -4.37 4.10 -8.49
CA ALA A 93 -5.66 4.62 -8.06
C ALA A 93 -5.46 5.53 -6.84
N VAL A 94 -5.97 6.74 -6.91
CA VAL A 94 -5.97 7.67 -5.78
C VAL A 94 -7.36 7.70 -5.19
N VAL A 95 -7.44 7.43 -3.88
CA VAL A 95 -8.73 7.34 -3.17
C VAL A 95 -8.76 8.39 -2.08
N VAL A 96 -9.83 9.16 -2.03
CA VAL A 96 -10.05 10.17 -0.99
C VAL A 96 -11.30 9.80 -0.20
N ASP A 97 -11.16 9.78 1.11
CA ASP A 97 -12.24 9.48 2.07
C ASP A 97 -12.94 8.16 1.76
N ARG A 98 -12.21 7.20 1.21
CA ARG A 98 -12.72 5.86 0.85
C ARG A 98 -13.92 5.88 -0.10
N SER A 99 -14.20 7.03 -0.72
CA SER A 99 -15.40 7.21 -1.52
C SER A 99 -15.15 7.75 -2.92
N TYR A 100 -14.07 8.48 -3.12
CA TYR A 100 -13.77 9.12 -4.40
C TYR A 100 -12.50 8.54 -4.97
N VAL A 101 -12.51 8.14 -6.24
CA VAL A 101 -11.37 7.45 -6.88
C VAL A 101 -11.01 8.12 -8.19
N VAL A 102 -9.72 8.34 -8.40
CA VAL A 102 -9.16 8.74 -9.70
C VAL A 102 -8.17 7.67 -10.13
N TYR A 103 -8.38 7.12 -11.32
CA TYR A 103 -7.49 6.12 -11.90
C TYR A 103 -6.51 6.76 -12.87
N GLY A 104 -5.30 6.21 -12.89
CA GLY A 104 -4.34 6.54 -13.94
C GLY A 104 -3.54 7.83 -13.72
N GLU A 105 -3.68 8.51 -12.58
CA GLU A 105 -2.93 9.73 -12.31
C GLU A 105 -1.79 9.45 -11.31
N PRO A 106 -0.53 9.46 -11.78
CA PRO A 106 0.60 9.20 -10.87
C PRO A 106 0.94 10.36 -9.93
N ASP A 107 0.46 11.57 -10.21
CA ASP A 107 0.62 12.72 -9.33
C ASP A 107 -0.57 12.77 -8.38
N VAL A 108 -0.37 12.35 -7.14
CA VAL A 108 -1.44 12.24 -6.15
C VAL A 108 -2.05 13.60 -5.84
N ALA A 109 -1.23 14.65 -5.73
CA ALA A 109 -1.75 16.00 -5.46
C ALA A 109 -2.70 16.46 -6.57
N LYS A 110 -2.37 16.15 -7.82
CA LYS A 110 -3.22 16.48 -8.97
C LYS A 110 -4.54 15.69 -8.91
N ALA A 111 -4.47 14.42 -8.58
CA ALA A 111 -5.66 13.58 -8.44
C ALA A 111 -6.58 14.10 -7.34
N VAL A 112 -6.03 14.49 -6.20
CA VAL A 112 -6.80 15.08 -5.10
C VAL A 112 -7.48 16.37 -5.55
N GLY A 113 -6.78 17.20 -6.31
CA GLY A 113 -7.35 18.43 -6.86
C GLY A 113 -8.54 18.17 -7.78
N LEU A 114 -8.46 17.12 -8.60
CA LEU A 114 -9.58 16.72 -9.46
C LEU A 114 -10.78 16.28 -8.63
N ILE A 115 -10.55 15.53 -7.56
CA ILE A 115 -11.63 15.10 -6.67
C ILE A 115 -12.27 16.29 -5.96
N ASP A 116 -11.45 17.21 -5.46
CA ASP A 116 -11.96 18.40 -4.76
C ASP A 116 -12.84 19.23 -5.67
N ARG A 117 -12.43 19.41 -6.92
CA ARG A 117 -13.26 20.14 -7.90
C ARG A 117 -14.58 19.43 -8.17
N ALA A 118 -14.54 18.12 -8.35
CA ALA A 118 -15.76 17.35 -8.61
C ALA A 118 -16.72 17.44 -7.42
N ARG A 119 -16.21 17.38 -6.19
CA ARG A 119 -17.02 17.49 -4.98
C ARG A 119 -17.66 18.87 -4.87
N SER A 120 -16.92 19.91 -5.21
CA SER A 120 -17.46 21.28 -5.19
C SER A 120 -18.59 21.46 -6.20
N MET A 121 -18.50 20.78 -7.34
CA MET A 121 -19.54 20.89 -8.39
C MET A 121 -20.81 20.13 -8.05
N GLN A 122 -20.78 19.24 -7.07
CA GLN A 122 -21.94 18.46 -6.66
C GLN A 122 -22.83 19.20 -5.65
N ARG A 123 -22.41 20.35 -5.19
CA ARG A 123 -23.16 21.12 -4.20
C ARG A 123 -24.23 22.01 -4.83
#